data_0a3227bccb4dcf4d3741ef5630d03d68
#
_entry.id   0a3227bccb4dcf4d3741ef5630d03d68
#
_cell.length_a   1.000
_cell.length_b   1.000
_cell.length_c   1.000
_cell.angle_alpha   90.00
_cell.angle_beta   90.00
_cell.angle_gamma   90.00
#
_symmetry.space_group_name_H-M   'P 1'
#
loop_
_entity.id
_entity.type
_entity.pdbx_description
1 polymer ?
#
loop_
_entity_poly.entity_id
_entity_poly.type
_entity_poly.pdbx_seq_one_letter_code
_entity_poly.pdbx_strand_id
1 'polypeptide(L)'
;MSESPGGGTGTTSFDPPAPAPRDPSAVNQGRGLGLVLAALAGALIVAAVVVTAVVVGHRQHHAQATHPLRGTVFQVRPGQCINFGPNGTAVAHVLPCAQPHDAEIYGAFSVAGRHWPGTAALIEQARQGCQRRLSGYLNPQLDPSGMTEFYVYPNPGAWAAGGRSILCEIRGTHGKLTGSVRASGG
;
A
#
# COMPACT_ATOMS: atom_id res chain seq x y z
N MET A 1 10.04 -85.85 -83.53
CA MET A 1 11.27 -86.32 -82.94
C MET A 1 11.98 -85.22 -82.29
N SER A 2 12.23 -85.39 -80.98
CA SER A 2 13.25 -84.81 -80.13
C SER A 2 13.16 -83.34 -79.81
N GLU A 3 12.88 -83.11 -78.68
CA GLU A 3 13.44 -83.06 -77.30
C GLU A 3 13.94 -81.70 -76.91
N SER A 4 13.36 -81.23 -75.88
CA SER A 4 13.79 -80.06 -75.06
C SER A 4 15.04 -80.38 -74.25
N PRO A 5 15.81 -79.42 -73.77
CA PRO A 5 15.74 -79.32 -72.31
C PRO A 5 15.73 -77.89 -71.78
N GLY A 6 15.20 -77.84 -70.59
CA GLY A 6 15.00 -76.70 -69.76
C GLY A 6 16.23 -76.14 -69.10
N GLY A 7 16.24 -74.86 -68.84
CA GLY A 7 17.23 -74.18 -68.03
C GLY A 7 16.53 -73.41 -66.94
N GLY A 8 16.67 -73.87 -65.70
CA GLY A 8 16.18 -73.20 -64.52
C GLY A 8 17.11 -72.04 -64.15
N THR A 9 16.53 -70.84 -64.04
CA THR A 9 17.17 -69.66 -63.45
C THR A 9 16.79 -69.56 -62.01
N GLY A 10 17.65 -69.96 -61.12
CA GLY A 10 17.50 -69.71 -59.68
C GLY A 10 17.72 -68.24 -59.36
N THR A 11 16.59 -67.54 -58.99
CA THR A 11 16.68 -66.23 -58.41
C THR A 11 16.89 -66.37 -56.89
N THR A 12 18.08 -66.11 -56.44
CA THR A 12 18.41 -65.97 -55.03
C THR A 12 17.78 -64.62 -54.56
N SER A 13 16.69 -64.70 -53.78
CA SER A 13 16.15 -63.61 -53.11
C SER A 13 17.03 -63.26 -51.91
N PHE A 14 17.68 -62.11 -51.96
CA PHE A 14 18.38 -61.54 -50.80
C PHE A 14 17.29 -60.89 -49.91
N ASP A 15 16.93 -61.54 -48.81
CA ASP A 15 16.18 -60.88 -47.73
C ASP A 15 17.15 -60.02 -46.92
N PRO A 16 16.84 -58.77 -46.74
CA PRO A 16 17.60 -57.89 -45.82
C PRO A 16 17.41 -58.37 -44.38
N PRO A 17 18.47 -58.28 -43.52
CA PRO A 17 18.39 -58.68 -42.13
C PRO A 17 17.35 -57.85 -41.39
N ALA A 18 16.54 -58.47 -40.56
CA ALA A 18 15.54 -57.84 -39.73
C ALA A 18 16.16 -56.79 -38.83
N PRO A 19 15.53 -55.62 -38.65
CA PRO A 19 16.03 -54.57 -37.74
C PRO A 19 16.05 -55.09 -36.32
N ALA A 20 17.15 -54.81 -35.62
CA ALA A 20 17.36 -55.19 -34.22
C ALA A 20 16.27 -54.62 -33.32
N PRO A 21 15.84 -55.35 -32.28
CA PRO A 21 14.84 -54.87 -31.34
C PRO A 21 15.29 -53.57 -30.71
N ARG A 22 14.46 -52.52 -30.80
CA ARG A 22 14.68 -51.27 -30.13
C ARG A 22 14.40 -51.42 -28.63
N ASP A 23 15.40 -51.19 -27.82
CA ASP A 23 15.29 -51.22 -26.36
C ASP A 23 14.31 -50.13 -25.90
N PRO A 24 13.17 -50.51 -25.30
CA PRO A 24 12.18 -49.54 -24.85
C PRO A 24 12.67 -48.65 -23.71
N SER A 25 13.77 -48.97 -23.06
CA SER A 25 14.34 -48.24 -21.95
C SER A 25 15.02 -46.91 -22.35
N ALA A 26 15.51 -46.79 -23.60
CA ALA A 26 16.24 -45.59 -24.05
C ALA A 26 15.32 -44.41 -24.35
N VAL A 27 14.03 -44.61 -24.61
CA VAL A 27 13.09 -43.54 -25.00
C VAL A 27 12.53 -42.78 -23.77
N ASN A 28 12.62 -43.36 -22.58
CA ASN A 28 11.95 -42.79 -21.40
C ASN A 28 12.89 -41.92 -20.53
N GLN A 29 14.22 -42.08 -20.64
CA GLN A 29 15.16 -41.27 -19.84
C GLN A 29 15.26 -39.81 -20.29
N GLY A 30 15.07 -39.50 -21.58
CA GLY A 30 15.10 -38.13 -22.08
C GLY A 30 13.84 -37.31 -21.73
N ARG A 31 12.66 -37.95 -21.61
CA ARG A 31 11.42 -37.26 -21.29
C ARG A 31 11.30 -36.87 -19.81
N GLY A 32 11.83 -37.70 -18.92
CA GLY A 32 11.83 -37.41 -17.47
C GLY A 32 12.69 -36.19 -17.12
N LEU A 33 13.90 -36.16 -17.69
CA LEU A 33 14.85 -35.06 -17.43
C LEU A 33 14.34 -33.71 -17.98
N GLY A 34 13.74 -33.70 -19.17
CA GLY A 34 13.13 -32.51 -19.76
C GLY A 34 11.96 -31.95 -18.94
N LEU A 35 11.11 -32.82 -18.40
CA LEU A 35 9.98 -32.42 -17.53
C LEU A 35 10.45 -31.88 -16.19
N VAL A 36 11.48 -32.46 -15.58
CA VAL A 36 12.05 -31.98 -14.32
C VAL A 36 12.72 -30.63 -14.51
N LEU A 37 13.49 -30.43 -15.57
CA LEU A 37 14.13 -29.15 -15.89
C LEU A 37 13.08 -28.05 -16.20
N ALA A 38 11.99 -28.38 -16.91
CA ALA A 38 10.92 -27.44 -17.17
C ALA A 38 10.16 -27.05 -15.88
N ALA A 39 9.94 -28.00 -14.98
CA ALA A 39 9.30 -27.72 -13.67
C ALA A 39 10.19 -26.86 -12.78
N LEU A 40 11.50 -27.09 -12.74
CA LEU A 40 12.44 -26.27 -11.97
C LEU A 40 12.56 -24.86 -12.55
N ALA A 41 12.60 -24.69 -13.86
CA ALA A 41 12.62 -23.39 -14.51
C ALA A 41 11.32 -22.61 -14.21
N GLY A 42 10.16 -23.26 -14.26
CA GLY A 42 8.87 -22.66 -13.91
C GLY A 42 8.83 -22.22 -12.45
N ALA A 43 9.31 -23.04 -11.52
CA ALA A 43 9.37 -22.69 -10.10
C ALA A 43 10.27 -21.49 -9.81
N LEU A 44 11.42 -21.40 -10.49
CA LEU A 44 12.33 -20.25 -10.34
C LEU A 44 11.72 -18.94 -10.88
N ILE A 45 10.99 -19.01 -12.00
CA ILE A 45 10.30 -17.84 -12.56
C ILE A 45 9.20 -17.37 -11.60
N VAL A 46 8.39 -18.26 -11.07
CA VAL A 46 7.34 -17.92 -10.10
C VAL A 46 7.96 -17.31 -8.84
N ALA A 47 9.03 -17.90 -8.31
CA ALA A 47 9.73 -17.36 -7.15
C ALA A 47 10.29 -15.97 -7.42
N ALA A 48 10.88 -15.72 -8.58
CA ALA A 48 11.39 -14.41 -8.97
C ALA A 48 10.27 -13.37 -9.08
N VAL A 49 9.13 -13.73 -9.65
CA VAL A 49 7.96 -12.83 -9.77
C VAL A 49 7.38 -12.50 -8.39
N VAL A 50 7.27 -13.47 -7.49
CA VAL A 50 6.79 -13.25 -6.13
C VAL A 50 7.75 -12.35 -5.36
N VAL A 51 9.06 -12.61 -5.42
CA VAL A 51 10.06 -11.78 -4.75
C VAL A 51 10.05 -10.35 -5.29
N THR A 52 9.96 -10.16 -6.61
CA THR A 52 9.87 -8.81 -7.18
C THR A 52 8.58 -8.11 -6.79
N ALA A 53 7.43 -8.79 -6.78
CA ALA A 53 6.17 -8.22 -6.34
C ALA A 53 6.21 -7.80 -4.86
N VAL A 54 6.79 -8.64 -3.99
CA VAL A 54 6.96 -8.31 -2.56
C VAL A 54 7.92 -7.13 -2.37
N VAL A 55 9.06 -7.11 -3.05
CA VAL A 55 10.04 -6.01 -2.96
C VAL A 55 9.46 -4.71 -3.49
N VAL A 56 8.74 -4.74 -4.61
CA VAL A 56 8.07 -3.55 -5.16
C VAL A 56 6.93 -3.10 -4.24
N GLY A 57 6.14 -4.02 -3.71
CA GLY A 57 5.09 -3.72 -2.73
C GLY A 57 5.66 -3.06 -1.46
N HIS A 58 6.72 -3.63 -0.90
CA HIS A 58 7.40 -3.01 0.26
C HIS A 58 7.98 -1.62 -0.05
N ARG A 59 8.56 -1.42 -1.24
CA ARG A 59 9.08 -0.10 -1.63
C ARG A 59 7.96 0.93 -1.82
N GLN A 60 6.79 0.53 -2.29
CA GLN A 60 5.64 1.45 -2.42
C GLN A 60 5.09 1.87 -1.05
N HIS A 61 5.06 0.98 -0.06
CA HIS A 61 4.67 1.34 1.31
C HIS A 61 5.67 2.27 2.00
N HIS A 62 6.95 2.18 1.68
CA HIS A 62 7.96 3.10 2.23
C HIS A 62 8.09 4.41 1.45
N ALA A 63 7.71 4.45 0.16
CA ALA A 63 7.81 5.67 -0.66
C ALA A 63 6.74 6.72 -0.35
N GLN A 64 5.68 6.39 0.37
CA GLN A 64 4.65 7.36 0.76
C GLN A 64 5.06 8.29 1.92
N ALA A 65 6.20 8.06 2.54
CA ALA A 65 6.64 8.80 3.73
C ALA A 65 7.58 9.99 3.45
N THR A 66 7.95 10.30 2.20
CA THR A 66 9.08 11.20 1.94
C THR A 66 8.75 12.54 1.29
N HIS A 67 7.50 12.81 0.93
CA HIS A 67 7.13 14.14 0.45
C HIS A 67 6.24 14.83 1.49
N PRO A 68 6.73 15.89 2.16
CA PRO A 68 5.88 16.72 2.99
C PRO A 68 4.80 17.33 2.08
N LEU A 69 3.57 16.88 2.24
CA LEU A 69 2.43 17.50 1.57
C LEU A 69 2.32 18.93 2.13
N ARG A 70 2.73 19.90 1.33
CA ARG A 70 2.47 21.31 1.60
C ARG A 70 1.02 21.58 1.24
N GLY A 71 0.23 21.85 2.23
CA GLY A 71 -1.18 22.20 2.05
C GLY A 71 -1.61 23.24 3.07
N THR A 72 -2.80 23.79 2.87
CA THR A 72 -3.44 24.53 3.95
C THR A 72 -3.82 23.58 5.07
N VAL A 73 -3.87 24.05 6.31
CA VAL A 73 -4.28 23.26 7.46
C VAL A 73 -5.63 22.51 7.23
N PHE A 74 -6.51 23.06 6.41
CA PHE A 74 -7.81 22.44 6.07
C PHE A 74 -7.74 21.25 5.07
N GLN A 75 -6.56 20.92 4.55
CA GLN A 75 -6.36 19.76 3.66
C GLN A 75 -5.84 18.52 4.41
N VAL A 76 -5.52 18.66 5.70
CA VAL A 76 -5.09 17.55 6.53
C VAL A 76 -6.27 16.69 7.00
N ARG A 77 -5.96 15.45 7.40
CA ARG A 77 -6.98 14.43 7.77
C ARG A 77 -6.71 13.88 9.16
N PRO A 78 -7.74 13.36 9.83
CA PRO A 78 -7.54 12.65 11.09
C PRO A 78 -6.48 11.53 10.97
N GLY A 79 -5.62 11.42 11.96
CA GLY A 79 -4.48 10.52 12.01
C GLY A 79 -3.19 11.10 11.45
N GLN A 80 -3.19 12.32 10.91
CA GLN A 80 -1.98 12.96 10.42
C GLN A 80 -1.32 13.81 11.51
N CYS A 81 0.00 13.70 11.57
CA CYS A 81 0.86 14.57 12.37
C CYS A 81 1.43 15.68 11.49
N ILE A 82 1.46 16.90 12.00
CA ILE A 82 1.81 18.08 11.22
C ILE A 82 2.79 18.99 11.95
N ASN A 83 3.62 19.67 11.17
CA ASN A 83 4.32 20.87 11.59
C ASN A 83 3.72 22.08 10.90
N PHE A 84 3.57 23.17 11.64
CA PHE A 84 3.15 24.46 11.07
C PHE A 84 4.27 25.08 10.25
N GLY A 85 3.89 25.91 9.30
CA GLY A 85 4.84 26.73 8.57
C GLY A 85 5.50 27.79 9.47
N PRO A 86 6.52 28.50 8.94
CA PRO A 86 7.20 29.58 9.66
C PRO A 86 6.18 30.58 10.22
N ASN A 87 6.40 31.03 11.46
CA ASN A 87 5.53 31.99 12.16
C ASN A 87 4.09 31.52 12.38
N GLY A 88 3.86 30.19 12.49
CA GLY A 88 2.53 29.65 12.73
C GLY A 88 1.55 29.82 11.57
N THR A 89 2.06 29.97 10.35
CA THR A 89 1.21 30.10 9.16
C THR A 89 0.32 28.88 8.95
N ALA A 90 -0.82 29.07 8.30
CA ALA A 90 -1.79 28.01 8.01
C ALA A 90 -1.29 26.92 7.02
N VAL A 91 0.00 26.90 6.73
CA VAL A 91 0.65 25.87 5.93
C VAL A 91 1.01 24.70 6.85
N ALA A 92 0.46 23.53 6.57
CA ALA A 92 0.77 22.30 7.30
C ALA A 92 1.78 21.45 6.51
N HIS A 93 2.77 20.95 7.21
CA HIS A 93 3.71 19.96 6.70
C HIS A 93 3.40 18.63 7.37
N VAL A 94 2.82 17.69 6.61
CA VAL A 94 2.51 16.34 7.12
C VAL A 94 3.79 15.52 7.21
N LEU A 95 3.98 14.85 8.35
CA LEU A 95 5.15 14.02 8.62
C LEU A 95 4.75 12.77 9.42
N PRO A 96 5.62 11.74 9.49
CA PRO A 96 5.40 10.59 10.36
C PRO A 96 5.30 11.01 11.83
N CYS A 97 4.29 10.50 12.55
CA CYS A 97 4.08 10.83 13.97
C CYS A 97 5.25 10.40 14.89
N ALA A 98 6.07 9.46 14.45
CA ALA A 98 7.30 9.09 15.17
C ALA A 98 8.34 10.20 15.23
N GLN A 99 8.22 11.24 14.39
CA GLN A 99 9.08 12.42 14.42
C GLN A 99 8.47 13.53 15.29
N PRO A 100 9.27 14.44 15.84
CA PRO A 100 8.76 15.59 16.58
C PRO A 100 7.85 16.46 15.71
N HIS A 101 6.60 16.67 16.14
CA HIS A 101 5.57 17.39 15.39
C HIS A 101 4.79 18.35 16.30
N ASP A 102 4.21 19.39 15.69
CA ASP A 102 3.50 20.44 16.41
C ASP A 102 2.10 20.04 16.82
N ALA A 103 1.42 19.25 15.98
CA ALA A 103 0.05 18.82 16.23
C ALA A 103 -0.26 17.48 15.59
N GLU A 104 -1.19 16.73 16.18
CA GLU A 104 -1.86 15.58 15.57
C GLU A 104 -3.35 15.89 15.39
N ILE A 105 -3.86 15.62 14.18
CA ILE A 105 -5.26 15.82 13.83
C ILE A 105 -6.05 14.61 14.27
N TYR A 106 -6.93 14.78 15.26
CA TYR A 106 -7.76 13.67 15.74
C TYR A 106 -9.19 13.69 15.22
N GLY A 107 -9.61 14.78 14.61
CA GLY A 107 -10.95 14.87 14.05
C GLY A 107 -11.08 15.96 13.00
N ALA A 108 -12.04 15.76 12.11
CA ALA A 108 -12.47 16.77 11.15
C ALA A 108 -13.95 16.62 10.90
N PHE A 109 -14.66 17.75 10.72
CA PHE A 109 -16.08 17.77 10.34
C PHE A 109 -16.46 19.10 9.73
N SER A 110 -17.58 19.11 9.03
CA SER A 110 -18.12 20.33 8.44
C SER A 110 -19.31 20.84 9.25
N VAL A 111 -19.43 22.16 9.34
CA VAL A 111 -20.58 22.83 9.91
C VAL A 111 -21.54 23.26 8.80
N ALA A 112 -22.84 23.19 9.07
CA ALA A 112 -23.88 23.61 8.15
C ALA A 112 -24.15 25.11 8.27
N GLY A 113 -24.78 25.68 7.24
CA GLY A 113 -25.27 27.05 7.23
C GLY A 113 -24.78 27.86 6.04
N ARG A 114 -25.64 28.76 5.55
CA ARG A 114 -25.32 29.71 4.50
C ARG A 114 -24.70 31.00 5.07
N HIS A 115 -25.22 31.47 6.15
CA HIS A 115 -24.80 32.71 6.79
C HIS A 115 -23.70 32.42 7.82
N TRP A 116 -22.82 33.39 8.00
CA TRP A 116 -21.82 33.37 9.05
C TRP A 116 -22.48 33.32 10.43
N PRO A 117 -22.25 32.29 11.26
CA PRO A 117 -22.91 32.15 12.54
C PRO A 117 -22.28 32.97 13.66
N GLY A 118 -21.18 33.62 13.41
CA GLY A 118 -20.38 34.29 14.41
C GLY A 118 -19.31 33.40 15.03
N THR A 119 -18.20 34.03 15.46
CA THR A 119 -17.02 33.32 16.02
C THR A 119 -17.39 32.51 17.27
N ALA A 120 -18.20 33.08 18.19
CA ALA A 120 -18.58 32.37 19.42
C ALA A 120 -19.37 31.08 19.13
N ALA A 121 -20.31 31.13 18.18
CA ALA A 121 -21.09 29.96 17.80
C ALA A 121 -20.19 28.87 17.13
N LEU A 122 -19.20 29.26 16.32
CA LEU A 122 -18.25 28.31 15.73
C LEU A 122 -17.33 27.68 16.77
N ILE A 123 -16.84 28.44 17.73
CA ILE A 123 -16.03 27.92 18.84
C ILE A 123 -16.84 26.88 19.62
N GLU A 124 -18.09 27.15 19.93
CA GLU A 124 -18.93 26.20 20.68
C GLU A 124 -19.22 24.93 19.86
N GLN A 125 -19.49 25.07 18.56
CA GLN A 125 -19.65 23.91 17.66
C GLN A 125 -18.35 23.10 17.55
N ALA A 126 -17.19 23.78 17.47
CA ALA A 126 -15.89 23.14 17.44
C ALA A 126 -15.64 22.36 18.73
N ARG A 127 -15.81 23.01 19.89
CA ARG A 127 -15.65 22.39 21.20
C ARG A 127 -16.47 21.11 21.32
N GLN A 128 -17.78 21.18 21.08
CA GLN A 128 -18.68 20.03 21.18
C GLN A 128 -18.35 18.95 20.15
N GLY A 129 -18.10 19.35 18.90
CA GLY A 129 -17.80 18.43 17.82
C GLY A 129 -16.47 17.68 18.01
N CYS A 130 -15.46 18.35 18.54
CA CYS A 130 -14.15 17.79 18.80
C CYS A 130 -14.17 16.89 20.04
N GLN A 131 -14.81 17.31 21.14
CA GLN A 131 -14.93 16.47 22.34
C GLN A 131 -15.56 15.10 22.05
N ARG A 132 -16.63 15.06 21.24
CA ARG A 132 -17.24 13.77 20.84
C ARG A 132 -16.31 12.83 20.08
N ARG A 133 -15.27 13.36 19.45
CA ARG A 133 -14.29 12.58 18.67
C ARG A 133 -13.08 12.18 19.49
N LEU A 134 -12.75 12.95 20.49
CA LEU A 134 -11.55 12.75 21.28
C LEU A 134 -11.57 11.42 22.04
N SER A 135 -12.67 11.10 22.71
CA SER A 135 -12.80 9.90 23.54
C SER A 135 -12.60 8.59 22.77
N GLY A 136 -12.97 8.58 21.47
CA GLY A 136 -12.76 7.42 20.61
C GLY A 136 -11.41 7.42 19.89
N TYR A 137 -10.66 8.50 19.99
CA TYR A 137 -9.38 8.64 19.29
C TYR A 137 -8.17 8.45 20.22
N LEU A 138 -8.23 9.04 21.39
CA LEU A 138 -7.11 9.11 22.31
C LEU A 138 -6.79 7.75 22.92
N ASN A 139 -5.49 7.39 22.93
CA ASN A 139 -5.01 6.23 23.63
C ASN A 139 -5.24 6.42 25.16
N PRO A 140 -6.06 5.58 25.81
CA PRO A 140 -6.40 5.75 27.22
C PRO A 140 -5.21 5.52 28.18
N GLN A 141 -4.09 5.03 27.67
CA GLN A 141 -2.86 4.80 28.47
C GLN A 141 -1.90 6.00 28.44
N LEU A 142 -2.18 7.03 27.62
CA LEU A 142 -1.36 8.22 27.61
C LEU A 142 -1.78 9.17 28.73
N ASP A 143 -0.78 9.80 29.34
CA ASP A 143 -1.01 10.90 30.28
C ASP A 143 -1.42 12.15 29.50
N PRO A 144 -2.65 12.65 29.66
CA PRO A 144 -3.12 13.82 28.94
C PRO A 144 -2.55 15.16 29.47
N SER A 145 -1.87 15.18 30.63
CA SER A 145 -1.40 16.42 31.26
C SER A 145 -0.39 17.21 30.41
N GLY A 146 0.35 16.51 29.53
CA GLY A 146 1.28 17.10 28.59
C GLY A 146 0.66 17.57 27.27
N MET A 147 -0.67 17.51 27.12
CA MET A 147 -1.39 17.75 25.89
C MET A 147 -2.51 18.78 26.07
N THR A 148 -2.87 19.46 24.99
CA THR A 148 -3.98 20.40 24.96
C THR A 148 -4.73 20.31 23.64
N GLU A 149 -6.04 20.53 23.70
CA GLU A 149 -6.89 20.57 22.53
C GLU A 149 -6.87 21.94 21.86
N PHE A 150 -6.83 21.94 20.54
CA PHE A 150 -7.02 23.12 19.70
C PHE A 150 -8.07 22.86 18.63
N TYR A 151 -8.74 23.93 18.22
CA TYR A 151 -9.73 23.89 17.16
C TYR A 151 -9.36 24.87 16.07
N VAL A 152 -9.31 24.40 14.83
CA VAL A 152 -9.17 25.26 13.66
C VAL A 152 -10.54 25.35 13.00
N TYR A 153 -11.02 26.57 12.81
CA TYR A 153 -12.33 26.85 12.21
C TYR A 153 -12.21 27.99 11.19
N PRO A 154 -13.11 28.10 10.21
CA PRO A 154 -13.06 29.14 9.20
C PRO A 154 -13.29 30.52 9.84
N ASN A 155 -12.56 31.52 9.37
CA ASN A 155 -12.86 32.93 9.63
C ASN A 155 -13.97 33.42 8.68
N PRO A 156 -14.50 34.67 8.85
CA PRO A 156 -15.55 35.19 7.99
C PRO A 156 -15.22 35.16 6.50
N GLY A 157 -13.96 35.44 6.12
CA GLY A 157 -13.50 35.40 4.72
C GLY A 157 -13.49 33.99 4.15
N ALA A 158 -12.96 33.02 4.91
CA ALA A 158 -12.98 31.61 4.52
C ALA A 158 -14.43 31.09 4.42
N TRP A 159 -15.31 31.52 5.33
CA TRP A 159 -16.75 31.17 5.28
C TRP A 159 -17.42 31.70 4.01
N ALA A 160 -17.18 32.96 3.67
CA ALA A 160 -17.69 33.56 2.44
C ALA A 160 -17.20 32.83 1.17
N ALA A 161 -15.96 32.31 1.22
CA ALA A 161 -15.39 31.48 0.18
C ALA A 161 -15.84 30.00 0.20
N GLY A 162 -16.82 29.63 1.04
CA GLY A 162 -17.37 28.27 1.12
C GLY A 162 -16.69 27.35 2.14
N GLY A 163 -15.72 27.83 2.90
CA GLY A 163 -15.05 27.06 3.96
C GLY A 163 -16.02 26.73 5.09
N ARG A 164 -16.11 25.44 5.44
CA ARG A 164 -17.05 24.91 6.47
C ARG A 164 -16.37 23.94 7.41
N SER A 165 -15.10 23.60 7.16
CA SER A 165 -14.39 22.58 7.91
C SER A 165 -13.92 23.10 9.27
N ILE A 166 -14.14 22.26 10.29
CA ILE A 166 -13.51 22.38 11.61
C ILE A 166 -12.53 21.21 11.72
N LEU A 167 -11.33 21.51 12.22
CA LEU A 167 -10.32 20.51 12.56
C LEU A 167 -10.11 20.49 14.06
N CYS A 168 -9.90 19.29 14.57
CA CYS A 168 -9.61 19.02 15.97
C CYS A 168 -8.14 18.57 16.08
N GLU A 169 -7.35 19.27 16.86
CA GLU A 169 -5.90 19.04 17.00
C GLU A 169 -5.54 18.79 18.46
N ILE A 170 -4.60 17.87 18.67
CA ILE A 170 -3.87 17.74 19.93
C ILE A 170 -2.48 18.34 19.74
N ARG A 171 -2.05 19.16 20.68
CA ARG A 171 -0.71 19.76 20.72
C ARG A 171 -0.06 19.50 22.05
N GLY A 172 1.29 19.46 22.07
CA GLY A 172 2.03 19.41 23.31
C GLY A 172 2.00 20.76 24.04
N THR A 173 1.83 20.75 25.36
CA THR A 173 1.85 21.96 26.21
C THR A 173 3.25 22.52 26.40
N HIS A 174 4.28 21.67 26.32
CA HIS A 174 5.69 22.03 26.59
C HIS A 174 6.60 21.83 25.37
N GLY A 175 6.05 21.77 24.16
CA GLY A 175 6.81 21.58 22.94
C GLY A 175 6.15 20.61 21.99
N LYS A 176 6.97 20.01 21.13
CA LYS A 176 6.48 19.07 20.11
C LYS A 176 6.09 17.73 20.71
N LEU A 177 5.04 17.15 20.16
CA LEU A 177 4.70 15.76 20.41
C LEU A 177 5.68 14.83 19.67
N THR A 178 5.87 13.61 20.18
CA THR A 178 6.58 12.51 19.51
C THR A 178 5.81 11.21 19.72
N GLY A 179 5.54 10.50 18.65
CA GLY A 179 4.61 9.38 18.67
C GLY A 179 3.17 9.84 18.42
N SER A 180 2.30 8.93 18.03
CA SER A 180 0.86 9.21 17.86
C SER A 180 0.15 9.12 19.19
N VAL A 181 -0.80 10.03 19.41
CA VAL A 181 -1.71 10.00 20.57
C VAL A 181 -2.91 9.07 20.35
N ARG A 182 -3.02 8.48 19.17
CA ARG A 182 -4.12 7.60 18.78
C ARG A 182 -4.04 6.25 19.51
N ALA A 183 -5.21 5.71 19.89
CA ALA A 183 -5.31 4.34 20.36
C ALA A 183 -4.85 3.34 19.29
N SER A 184 -4.01 2.38 19.67
CA SER A 184 -3.58 1.28 18.78
C SER A 184 -4.76 0.36 18.55
N GLY A 185 -5.18 0.16 17.31
CA GLY A 185 -6.21 -0.81 16.96
C GLY A 185 -7.52 -0.25 16.41
N GLY A 186 -7.52 0.96 15.91
CA GLY A 186 -8.60 1.51 15.10
C GLY A 186 -8.30 1.46 13.61
#